data_025ff0e43d137279df4b2320577eb702
#
_entry.id   025ff0e43d137279df4b2320577eb702
#
_cell.length_a   1.000
_cell.length_b   1.000
_cell.length_c   1.000
_cell.angle_alpha   90.00
_cell.angle_beta   90.00
_cell.angle_gamma   90.00
#
_symmetry.space_group_name_H-M   'P 1'
#
loop_
_entity.id
_entity.type
_entity.pdbx_description
1 polymer ?
#
loop_
_entity_poly.entity_id
_entity_poly.type
_entity_poly.pdbx_seq_one_letter_code
_entity_poly.pdbx_strand_id
1 'polypeptide(L)'
;IGFNVSSAVVNLSQIPLFVYPYLGAEHGYLKSGKAIANAYRRVANAKNSLDNYFEVVKGKYVLKKDLKSVTGVDLPAKEVQELKKFATLVEVAQSRGQLTRSFIMDALGLDEAGRRKTGDWRSLMNNTVAISAIPFNQAERLNRQVTLMASYELALEKGMSEKDAALKALRQTQETNGGAVLETAPRWAQQGLGRVALMYKSYGIRMYTTMLQTSKDYLDNMFAPVDGETPTQKTERLEAKRVARNKLIGVHASALFFAGAQGIPLYGAFEVLANLFLLDDEEEDF
;
A
#
# COMPACT_ATOMS: atom_id res chain seq x y z
N ILE A 1 -1.42 -1.47 -26.76
CA ILE A 1 -1.39 -1.34 -25.27
C ILE A 1 -0.67 -0.03 -25.02
N GLY A 2 -1.37 1.07 -25.29
CA GLY A 2 -0.84 2.43 -25.18
C GLY A 2 -0.87 2.93 -23.73
N PHE A 3 -0.09 3.94 -23.47
CA PHE A 3 -0.05 4.76 -22.25
C PHE A 3 -1.34 4.68 -21.44
N ASN A 4 -1.46 3.71 -20.55
CA ASN A 4 -2.71 3.51 -19.83
C ASN A 4 -2.73 4.42 -18.59
N VAL A 5 -2.98 5.70 -18.82
CA VAL A 5 -3.16 6.71 -17.79
C VAL A 5 -4.28 6.28 -16.83
N SER A 6 -5.32 5.61 -17.33
CA SER A 6 -6.41 5.07 -16.52
C SER A 6 -5.91 4.11 -15.43
N SER A 7 -4.93 3.23 -15.74
CA SER A 7 -4.34 2.33 -14.75
C SER A 7 -3.56 3.08 -13.66
N ALA A 8 -2.90 4.19 -14.02
CA ALA A 8 -2.22 5.04 -13.05
C ALA A 8 -3.22 5.75 -12.12
N VAL A 9 -4.32 6.26 -12.68
CA VAL A 9 -5.41 6.89 -11.90
C VAL A 9 -6.05 5.89 -10.94
N VAL A 10 -6.37 4.67 -11.44
CA VAL A 10 -6.88 3.58 -10.61
C VAL A 10 -5.89 3.22 -9.51
N ASN A 11 -4.58 3.21 -9.80
CA ASN A 11 -3.58 2.93 -8.77
C ASN A 11 -3.51 4.06 -7.72
N LEU A 12 -3.60 5.33 -8.11
CA LEU A 12 -3.64 6.46 -7.18
C LEU A 12 -4.86 6.42 -6.26
N SER A 13 -5.97 5.80 -6.68
CA SER A 13 -7.14 5.64 -5.83
C SER A 13 -6.93 4.70 -4.63
N GLN A 14 -5.83 3.95 -4.58
CA GLN A 14 -5.49 3.11 -3.41
C GLN A 14 -5.41 3.91 -2.11
N ILE A 15 -4.89 5.15 -2.16
CA ILE A 15 -4.76 5.96 -0.94
C ILE A 15 -6.13 6.25 -0.33
N PRO A 16 -7.10 6.86 -1.03
CA PRO A 16 -8.41 7.12 -0.45
C PRO A 16 -9.22 5.84 -0.19
N LEU A 17 -9.04 4.78 -0.98
CA LEU A 17 -9.83 3.56 -0.89
C LEU A 17 -9.39 2.63 0.24
N PHE A 18 -8.09 2.48 0.45
CA PHE A 18 -7.55 1.49 1.38
C PHE A 18 -6.68 2.10 2.46
N VAL A 19 -5.71 2.95 2.10
CA VAL A 19 -4.77 3.50 3.07
C VAL A 19 -5.46 4.41 4.07
N TYR A 20 -6.30 5.32 3.60
CA TYR A 20 -6.99 6.27 4.47
C TYR A 20 -7.95 5.59 5.45
N PRO A 21 -8.89 4.71 5.03
CA PRO A 21 -9.77 4.02 5.96
C PRO A 21 -9.00 3.05 6.88
N TYR A 22 -7.94 2.41 6.37
CA TYR A 22 -7.11 1.50 7.15
C TYR A 22 -6.38 2.21 8.30
N LEU A 23 -5.68 3.31 8.00
CA LEU A 23 -4.99 4.11 9.01
C LEU A 23 -5.97 4.88 9.89
N GLY A 24 -7.08 5.37 9.31
CA GLY A 24 -8.14 6.08 10.01
C GLY A 24 -8.81 5.25 11.11
N ALA A 25 -9.00 3.96 10.86
CA ALA A 25 -9.55 3.03 11.82
C ALA A 25 -8.70 2.87 13.10
N GLU A 26 -7.38 2.96 12.94
CA GLU A 26 -6.43 2.76 14.03
C GLU A 26 -6.04 4.07 14.72
N HIS A 27 -5.87 5.17 13.97
CA HIS A 27 -5.31 6.43 14.46
C HIS A 27 -6.31 7.59 14.50
N GLY A 28 -7.51 7.37 13.97
CA GLY A 28 -8.51 8.40 13.76
C GLY A 28 -8.38 9.07 12.37
N TYR A 29 -9.52 9.28 11.72
CA TYR A 29 -9.58 9.74 10.33
C TYR A 29 -8.93 11.10 10.10
N LEU A 30 -9.16 12.07 11.01
CA LEU A 30 -8.58 13.40 10.86
C LEU A 30 -7.05 13.40 10.94
N LYS A 31 -6.50 12.64 11.91
CA LYS A 31 -5.03 12.51 12.05
C LYS A 31 -4.42 11.82 10.85
N SER A 32 -5.01 10.70 10.43
CA SER A 32 -4.55 9.94 9.28
C SER A 32 -4.62 10.74 7.99
N GLY A 33 -5.68 11.52 7.78
CA GLY A 33 -5.80 12.43 6.64
C GLY A 33 -4.69 13.48 6.60
N LYS A 34 -4.36 14.09 7.74
CA LYS A 34 -3.26 15.05 7.86
C LYS A 34 -1.90 14.40 7.59
N ALA A 35 -1.64 13.22 8.17
CA ALA A 35 -0.39 12.48 7.97
C ALA A 35 -0.21 12.10 6.49
N ILE A 36 -1.25 11.60 5.82
CA ILE A 36 -1.25 11.28 4.39
C ILE A 36 -0.98 12.54 3.55
N ALA A 37 -1.66 13.65 3.82
CA ALA A 37 -1.47 14.90 3.08
C ALA A 37 -0.05 15.44 3.23
N ASN A 38 0.51 15.41 4.45
CA ASN A 38 1.90 15.81 4.71
C ASN A 38 2.90 14.89 4.00
N ALA A 39 2.68 13.57 4.08
CA ALA A 39 3.52 12.59 3.39
C ALA A 39 3.49 12.81 1.86
N TYR A 40 2.30 13.04 1.29
CA TYR A 40 2.14 13.33 -0.14
C TYR A 40 2.96 14.57 -0.57
N ARG A 41 2.83 15.67 0.18
CA ARG A 41 3.60 16.90 -0.09
C ARG A 41 5.10 16.64 -0.02
N ARG A 42 5.58 15.94 1.00
CA ARG A 42 7.02 15.66 1.17
C ARG A 42 7.56 14.78 0.05
N VAL A 43 6.86 13.71 -0.31
CA VAL A 43 7.28 12.82 -1.42
C VAL A 43 7.27 13.55 -2.74
N ALA A 44 6.26 14.39 -3.02
CA ALA A 44 6.20 15.21 -4.23
C ALA A 44 7.38 16.19 -4.30
N ASN A 45 7.68 16.89 -3.20
CA ASN A 45 8.82 17.81 -3.11
C ASN A 45 10.18 17.12 -3.30
N ALA A 46 10.27 15.82 -2.95
CA ALA A 46 11.46 14.99 -3.16
C ALA A 46 11.53 14.35 -4.56
N LYS A 47 10.86 14.92 -5.55
CA LYS A 47 10.80 14.37 -6.92
C LYS A 47 10.28 12.92 -6.92
N ASN A 48 9.25 12.67 -6.13
CA ASN A 48 8.60 11.38 -5.96
C ASN A 48 9.50 10.27 -5.40
N SER A 49 10.54 10.62 -4.63
CA SER A 49 11.39 9.63 -3.98
C SER A 49 11.93 10.14 -2.65
N LEU A 50 11.48 9.49 -1.55
CA LEU A 50 11.87 9.83 -0.18
C LEU A 50 13.38 9.74 0.05
N ASP A 51 14.05 8.78 -0.58
CA ASP A 51 15.50 8.59 -0.51
C ASP A 51 16.30 9.77 -1.07
N ASN A 52 15.70 10.60 -1.93
CA ASN A 52 16.35 11.81 -2.44
C ASN A 52 16.71 12.81 -1.35
N TYR A 53 16.03 12.79 -0.22
CA TYR A 53 16.40 13.62 0.94
C TYR A 53 17.66 13.18 1.65
N PHE A 54 18.11 11.93 1.45
CA PHE A 54 19.15 11.30 2.25
C PHE A 54 20.39 10.98 1.41
N GLU A 55 21.52 10.88 2.09
CA GLU A 55 22.79 10.39 1.57
C GLU A 55 23.35 9.33 2.51
N VAL A 56 24.16 8.42 1.99
CA VAL A 56 24.79 7.37 2.79
C VAL A 56 26.16 7.85 3.26
N VAL A 57 26.30 8.08 4.56
CA VAL A 57 27.56 8.45 5.18
C VAL A 57 27.97 7.37 6.16
N LYS A 58 29.12 6.71 5.92
CA LYS A 58 29.62 5.59 6.75
C LYS A 58 28.58 4.48 6.98
N GLY A 59 27.83 4.14 5.94
CA GLY A 59 26.80 3.08 5.97
C GLY A 59 25.47 3.46 6.65
N LYS A 60 25.28 4.71 7.04
CA LYS A 60 24.04 5.22 7.63
C LYS A 60 23.39 6.25 6.73
N TYR A 61 22.07 6.26 6.68
CA TYR A 61 21.28 7.27 5.98
C TYR A 61 21.25 8.56 6.81
N VAL A 62 21.76 9.64 6.24
CA VAL A 62 21.81 10.97 6.86
C VAL A 62 21.10 11.96 5.96
N LEU A 63 20.33 12.88 6.52
CA LEU A 63 19.68 13.93 5.78
C LEU A 63 20.73 14.81 5.06
N LYS A 64 20.55 15.04 3.76
CA LYS A 64 21.43 15.89 2.96
C LYS A 64 21.50 17.30 3.52
N LYS A 65 22.68 17.90 3.46
CA LYS A 65 22.87 19.29 3.90
C LYS A 65 22.18 20.27 2.95
N ASP A 66 22.26 20.05 1.64
CA ASP A 66 21.62 20.88 0.61
C ASP A 66 20.28 20.25 0.22
N LEU A 67 19.23 20.57 0.96
CA LEU A 67 17.87 20.16 0.65
C LEU A 67 17.26 20.97 -0.48
N LYS A 68 17.77 22.18 -0.74
CA LYS A 68 17.28 23.03 -1.82
C LYS A 68 17.50 22.42 -3.19
N SER A 69 18.59 21.70 -3.39
CA SER A 69 18.84 20.94 -4.64
C SER A 69 17.81 19.84 -4.91
N VAL A 70 17.20 19.32 -3.85
CA VAL A 70 16.16 18.27 -3.92
C VAL A 70 14.78 18.89 -4.13
N THR A 71 14.41 19.87 -3.32
CA THR A 71 13.05 20.43 -3.24
C THR A 71 12.84 21.66 -4.14
N GLY A 72 13.91 22.30 -4.58
CA GLY A 72 13.87 23.59 -5.30
C GLY A 72 13.64 24.81 -4.40
N VAL A 73 13.34 24.60 -3.11
CA VAL A 73 13.05 25.67 -2.15
C VAL A 73 13.80 25.47 -0.85
N ASP A 74 14.03 26.56 -0.11
CA ASP A 74 14.58 26.46 1.23
C ASP A 74 13.50 25.98 2.22
N LEU A 75 13.77 24.89 2.91
CA LEU A 75 12.83 24.32 3.89
C LEU A 75 12.96 25.03 5.24
N PRO A 76 11.84 25.28 5.94
CA PRO A 76 11.86 25.76 7.32
C PRO A 76 12.62 24.82 8.25
N ALA A 77 13.32 25.34 9.27
CA ALA A 77 14.08 24.55 10.22
C ALA A 77 13.26 23.44 10.89
N LYS A 78 11.97 23.70 11.17
CA LYS A 78 11.03 22.70 11.71
C LYS A 78 10.85 21.51 10.77
N GLU A 79 10.69 21.76 9.47
CA GLU A 79 10.51 20.70 8.47
C GLU A 79 11.79 19.89 8.27
N VAL A 80 12.96 20.53 8.32
CA VAL A 80 14.26 19.87 8.30
C VAL A 80 14.40 18.93 9.51
N GLN A 81 13.98 19.37 10.70
CA GLN A 81 14.02 18.55 11.90
C GLN A 81 13.05 17.36 11.82
N GLU A 82 11.88 17.56 11.26
CA GLU A 82 10.93 16.47 11.01
C GLU A 82 11.46 15.45 10.00
N LEU A 83 12.09 15.91 8.91
CA LEU A 83 12.68 15.03 7.90
C LEU A 83 13.79 14.13 8.47
N LYS A 84 14.57 14.60 9.44
CA LYS A 84 15.61 13.80 10.10
C LYS A 84 15.06 12.51 10.74
N LYS A 85 13.81 12.55 11.26
CA LYS A 85 13.17 11.38 11.88
C LYS A 85 12.94 10.23 10.90
N PHE A 86 12.89 10.51 9.58
CA PHE A 86 12.68 9.48 8.56
C PHE A 86 13.95 8.72 8.17
N ALA A 87 15.13 9.07 8.72
CA ALA A 87 16.39 8.39 8.38
C ALA A 87 16.29 6.88 8.68
N THR A 88 15.82 6.51 9.88
CA THR A 88 15.61 5.11 10.28
C THR A 88 14.60 4.40 9.38
N LEU A 89 13.52 5.09 8.99
CA LEU A 89 12.54 4.55 8.06
C LEU A 89 13.16 4.23 6.71
N VAL A 90 13.95 5.16 6.16
CA VAL A 90 14.63 4.98 4.85
C VAL A 90 15.62 3.81 4.93
N GLU A 91 16.41 3.73 5.99
CA GLU A 91 17.37 2.63 6.20
C GLU A 91 16.66 1.27 6.23
N VAL A 92 15.60 1.13 7.03
CA VAL A 92 14.85 -0.12 7.16
C VAL A 92 14.10 -0.45 5.86
N ALA A 93 13.50 0.55 5.20
CA ALA A 93 12.76 0.34 3.96
C ALA A 93 13.70 -0.02 2.79
N GLN A 94 14.88 0.59 2.72
CA GLN A 94 15.88 0.31 1.69
C GLN A 94 16.50 -1.08 1.87
N SER A 95 16.84 -1.47 3.11
CA SER A 95 17.37 -2.81 3.39
C SER A 95 16.41 -3.93 2.98
N ARG A 96 15.12 -3.63 2.89
CA ARG A 96 14.06 -4.56 2.45
C ARG A 96 13.60 -4.31 1.00
N GLY A 97 14.26 -3.43 0.25
CA GLY A 97 13.93 -3.11 -1.13
C GLY A 97 12.55 -2.45 -1.33
N GLN A 98 11.98 -1.85 -0.29
CA GLN A 98 10.59 -1.32 -0.36
C GLN A 98 10.52 0.10 -0.96
N LEU A 99 11.63 0.85 -1.02
CA LEU A 99 11.66 2.20 -1.58
C LEU A 99 11.88 2.21 -3.09
N THR A 100 12.77 1.36 -3.59
CA THR A 100 13.26 1.38 -4.98
C THR A 100 12.60 0.35 -5.86
N ARG A 101 12.17 -0.80 -5.32
CA ARG A 101 11.53 -1.85 -6.10
C ARG A 101 10.14 -1.43 -6.55
N SER A 102 10.00 -1.27 -7.86
CA SER A 102 8.72 -1.26 -8.54
C SER A 102 8.47 -2.66 -9.09
N PHE A 103 7.26 -3.18 -8.90
CA PHE A 103 6.81 -4.45 -9.46
C PHE A 103 7.09 -4.56 -10.98
N ILE A 104 6.97 -3.45 -11.70
CA ILE A 104 7.19 -3.42 -13.15
C ILE A 104 8.69 -3.45 -13.50
N MET A 105 9.55 -2.80 -12.72
CA MET A 105 11.01 -2.86 -12.94
C MET A 105 11.50 -4.30 -12.77
N ASP A 106 11.07 -4.98 -11.72
CA ASP A 106 11.33 -6.41 -11.51
C ASP A 106 10.70 -7.27 -12.62
N ALA A 107 9.49 -6.89 -13.06
CA ALA A 107 8.75 -7.59 -14.10
C ALA A 107 9.42 -7.48 -15.48
N LEU A 108 10.05 -6.40 -15.79
CA LEU A 108 10.71 -6.15 -17.07
C LEU A 108 12.19 -6.51 -17.07
N GLY A 109 12.77 -6.89 -15.92
CA GLY A 109 14.20 -7.17 -15.77
C GLY A 109 15.05 -5.93 -16.05
N LEU A 110 14.53 -4.76 -15.68
CA LEU A 110 15.23 -3.48 -15.79
C LEU A 110 16.04 -3.23 -14.53
N ASP A 111 17.21 -2.60 -14.69
CA ASP A 111 17.96 -2.07 -13.55
C ASP A 111 17.26 -0.82 -12.96
N GLU A 112 17.74 -0.31 -11.82
CA GLU A 112 17.21 0.89 -11.17
C GLU A 112 17.24 2.14 -12.06
N ALA A 113 18.08 2.13 -13.11
CA ALA A 113 18.19 3.19 -14.10
C ALA A 113 17.31 2.97 -15.36
N GLY A 114 16.49 1.90 -15.37
CA GLY A 114 15.64 1.55 -16.50
C GLY A 114 16.39 0.96 -17.69
N ARG A 115 17.61 0.45 -17.49
CA ARG A 115 18.47 -0.10 -18.57
C ARG A 115 18.42 -1.62 -18.58
N ARG A 116 18.44 -2.21 -19.77
CA ARG A 116 18.53 -3.65 -19.98
C ARG A 116 19.96 -4.11 -20.27
N LYS A 117 20.26 -5.35 -19.84
CA LYS A 117 21.56 -5.98 -20.05
C LYS A 117 21.80 -6.55 -21.46
N THR A 118 20.82 -6.56 -22.39
CA THR A 118 20.97 -7.21 -23.71
C THR A 118 20.29 -6.44 -24.83
N GLY A 119 21.01 -6.24 -25.97
CA GLY A 119 20.52 -5.62 -27.21
C GLY A 119 19.94 -6.65 -28.17
N ASP A 120 18.61 -6.76 -28.25
CA ASP A 120 17.92 -7.53 -29.31
C ASP A 120 16.59 -6.83 -29.66
N TRP A 121 15.98 -7.14 -30.82
CA TRP A 121 14.71 -6.57 -31.28
C TRP A 121 13.57 -6.74 -30.23
N ARG A 122 13.64 -7.78 -29.41
CA ARG A 122 12.85 -7.94 -28.20
C ARG A 122 13.03 -6.76 -27.22
N SER A 123 14.16 -6.06 -27.25
CA SER A 123 14.43 -4.89 -26.43
C SER A 123 13.60 -3.67 -26.85
N LEU A 124 13.31 -3.51 -28.14
CA LEU A 124 12.46 -2.41 -28.65
C LEU A 124 11.00 -2.57 -28.20
N MET A 125 10.44 -3.77 -28.34
CA MET A 125 9.08 -4.06 -27.86
C MET A 125 8.98 -3.94 -26.33
N ASN A 126 10.00 -4.38 -25.61
CA ASN A 126 10.07 -4.25 -24.16
C ASN A 126 10.33 -2.81 -23.70
N ASN A 127 11.05 -1.99 -24.47
CA ASN A 127 11.21 -0.56 -24.20
C ASN A 127 9.89 0.18 -24.37
N THR A 128 9.08 -0.16 -25.36
CA THR A 128 7.74 0.42 -25.54
C THR A 128 6.82 0.05 -24.38
N VAL A 129 6.84 -1.20 -23.92
CA VAL A 129 6.10 -1.67 -22.76
C VAL A 129 6.62 -1.00 -21.48
N ALA A 130 7.93 -0.85 -21.31
CA ALA A 130 8.55 -0.17 -20.18
C ALA A 130 8.14 1.31 -20.13
N ILE A 131 8.21 2.02 -21.26
CA ILE A 131 7.79 3.43 -21.35
C ILE A 131 6.29 3.58 -21.04
N SER A 132 5.45 2.68 -21.56
CA SER A 132 4.00 2.71 -21.29
C SER A 132 3.66 2.42 -19.83
N ALA A 133 4.53 1.72 -19.11
CA ALA A 133 4.38 1.40 -17.71
C ALA A 133 4.87 2.50 -16.74
N ILE A 134 5.59 3.52 -17.23
CA ILE A 134 6.13 4.60 -16.39
C ILE A 134 5.07 5.28 -15.53
N PRO A 135 3.90 5.73 -16.07
CA PRO A 135 2.88 6.39 -15.24
C PRO A 135 2.36 5.51 -14.11
N PHE A 136 2.16 4.22 -14.39
CA PHE A 136 1.72 3.24 -13.39
C PHE A 136 2.77 3.06 -12.28
N ASN A 137 4.05 2.93 -12.66
CA ASN A 137 5.16 2.82 -11.72
C ASN A 137 5.30 4.02 -10.81
N GLN A 138 5.16 5.21 -11.39
CA GLN A 138 5.21 6.47 -10.64
C GLN A 138 4.08 6.52 -9.60
N ALA A 139 2.86 6.14 -10.01
CA ALA A 139 1.71 6.08 -9.13
C ALA A 139 1.89 5.05 -8.00
N GLU A 140 2.37 3.84 -8.33
CA GLU A 140 2.64 2.79 -7.34
C GLU A 140 3.72 3.20 -6.34
N ARG A 141 4.81 3.78 -6.83
CA ARG A 141 5.91 4.27 -6.00
C ARG A 141 5.44 5.38 -5.06
N LEU A 142 4.65 6.32 -5.58
CA LEU A 142 4.08 7.42 -4.81
C LEU A 142 3.18 6.88 -3.69
N ASN A 143 2.22 6.00 -4.01
CA ASN A 143 1.32 5.40 -3.04
C ASN A 143 2.07 4.69 -1.92
N ARG A 144 3.06 3.89 -2.27
CA ARG A 144 3.87 3.14 -1.32
C ARG A 144 4.63 4.06 -0.37
N GLN A 145 5.29 5.08 -0.91
CA GLN A 145 6.09 6.01 -0.11
C GLN A 145 5.21 6.90 0.78
N VAL A 146 4.08 7.37 0.26
CA VAL A 146 3.11 8.13 1.06
C VAL A 146 2.56 7.30 2.20
N THR A 147 2.17 6.05 1.94
CA THR A 147 1.68 5.13 2.97
C THR A 147 2.75 4.86 4.02
N LEU A 148 3.97 4.59 3.58
CA LEU A 148 5.10 4.31 4.45
C LEU A 148 5.40 5.47 5.40
N MET A 149 5.47 6.70 4.88
CA MET A 149 5.70 7.90 5.69
C MET A 149 4.56 8.18 6.64
N ALA A 150 3.31 8.16 6.17
CA ALA A 150 2.14 8.44 7.00
C ALA A 150 2.00 7.42 8.14
N SER A 151 2.17 6.13 7.83
CA SER A 151 2.13 5.05 8.84
C SER A 151 3.24 5.21 9.88
N TYR A 152 4.44 5.57 9.45
CA TYR A 152 5.58 5.79 10.35
C TYR A 152 5.34 6.97 11.30
N GLU A 153 4.90 8.12 10.78
CA GLU A 153 4.60 9.32 11.55
C GLU A 153 3.52 9.02 12.60
N LEU A 154 2.44 8.35 12.21
CA LEU A 154 1.36 7.96 13.11
C LEU A 154 1.80 6.95 14.19
N ALA A 155 2.72 6.04 13.86
CA ALA A 155 3.27 5.09 14.83
C ALA A 155 4.19 5.78 15.86
N LEU A 156 5.01 6.75 15.41
CA LEU A 156 5.81 7.58 16.31
C LEU A 156 4.94 8.44 17.25
N GLU A 157 3.83 9.00 16.75
CA GLU A 157 2.88 9.75 17.58
C GLU A 157 2.21 8.88 18.67
N LYS A 158 2.11 7.56 18.45
CA LYS A 158 1.67 6.59 19.47
C LYS A 158 2.78 6.22 20.47
N GLY A 159 3.97 6.79 20.37
CA GLY A 159 5.10 6.54 21.27
C GLY A 159 5.92 5.29 20.94
N MET A 160 5.79 4.72 19.74
CA MET A 160 6.62 3.59 19.32
C MET A 160 8.06 4.02 19.10
N SER A 161 9.01 3.11 19.32
CA SER A 161 10.41 3.35 18.93
C SER A 161 10.53 3.53 17.41
N GLU A 162 11.54 4.28 16.93
CA GLU A 162 11.75 4.50 15.51
C GLU A 162 11.83 3.19 14.71
N LYS A 163 12.51 2.18 15.25
CA LYS A 163 12.66 0.88 14.60
C LYS A 163 11.33 0.12 14.51
N ASP A 164 10.56 0.09 15.61
CA ASP A 164 9.26 -0.59 15.62
C ASP A 164 8.24 0.15 14.76
N ALA A 165 8.26 1.49 14.77
CA ALA A 165 7.46 2.33 13.90
C ALA A 165 7.77 2.06 12.42
N ALA A 166 9.06 1.92 12.05
CA ALA A 166 9.46 1.58 10.68
C ALA A 166 9.00 0.19 10.27
N LEU A 167 9.13 -0.81 11.14
CA LEU A 167 8.64 -2.17 10.88
C LEU A 167 7.11 -2.22 10.73
N LYS A 168 6.40 -1.49 11.58
CA LYS A 168 4.94 -1.35 11.49
C LYS A 168 4.53 -0.67 10.19
N ALA A 169 5.19 0.43 9.82
CA ALA A 169 4.91 1.15 8.59
C ALA A 169 5.13 0.27 7.35
N LEU A 170 6.20 -0.53 7.33
CA LEU A 170 6.44 -1.51 6.27
C LEU A 170 5.31 -2.53 6.16
N ARG A 171 4.89 -3.12 7.28
CA ARG A 171 3.80 -4.08 7.31
C ARG A 171 2.49 -3.47 6.82
N GLN A 172 2.11 -2.29 7.32
CA GLN A 172 0.90 -1.59 6.89
C GLN A 172 0.94 -1.22 5.40
N THR A 173 2.11 -0.84 4.89
CA THR A 173 2.32 -0.58 3.46
C THR A 173 2.14 -1.85 2.63
N GLN A 174 2.66 -2.98 3.09
CA GLN A 174 2.46 -4.28 2.42
C GLN A 174 0.99 -4.72 2.42
N GLU A 175 0.29 -4.52 3.53
CA GLU A 175 -1.13 -4.87 3.67
C GLU A 175 -2.03 -4.01 2.77
N THR A 176 -1.76 -2.71 2.64
CA THR A 176 -2.60 -1.77 1.88
C THR A 176 -2.19 -1.58 0.42
N ASN A 177 -0.89 -1.61 0.11
CA ASN A 177 -0.36 -1.44 -1.27
C ASN A 177 0.16 -2.76 -1.87
N GLY A 178 0.14 -3.84 -1.09
CA GLY A 178 0.67 -5.14 -1.49
C GLY A 178 2.18 -5.25 -1.38
N GLY A 179 2.64 -6.45 -1.04
CA GLY A 179 4.04 -6.85 -1.10
C GLY A 179 4.46 -7.23 -2.53
N ALA A 180 5.64 -7.79 -2.67
CA ALA A 180 6.16 -8.33 -3.92
C ALA A 180 5.29 -9.51 -4.40
N VAL A 181 4.19 -9.20 -5.07
CA VAL A 181 3.22 -10.21 -5.58
C VAL A 181 3.91 -11.23 -6.50
N LEU A 182 5.03 -10.86 -7.13
CA LEU A 182 5.80 -11.75 -7.99
C LEU A 182 6.47 -12.89 -7.22
N GLU A 183 6.99 -12.64 -6.02
CA GLU A 183 7.67 -13.65 -5.22
C GLU A 183 6.69 -14.69 -4.66
N THR A 184 5.45 -14.28 -4.43
CA THR A 184 4.37 -15.13 -3.92
C THR A 184 3.42 -15.63 -5.01
N ALA A 185 3.58 -15.13 -6.26
CA ALA A 185 2.71 -15.50 -7.38
C ALA A 185 2.95 -16.96 -7.82
N PRO A 186 1.93 -17.63 -8.34
CA PRO A 186 2.08 -18.93 -8.99
C PRO A 186 3.11 -18.88 -10.13
N ARG A 187 3.85 -19.97 -10.37
CA ARG A 187 4.93 -20.02 -11.37
C ARG A 187 4.51 -19.56 -12.76
N TRP A 188 3.28 -19.87 -13.19
CA TRP A 188 2.75 -19.43 -14.48
C TRP A 188 2.60 -17.91 -14.59
N ALA A 189 2.38 -17.23 -13.46
CA ALA A 189 2.24 -15.78 -13.39
C ALA A 189 3.58 -15.05 -13.18
N GLN A 190 4.67 -15.81 -12.95
CA GLN A 190 6.01 -15.25 -12.81
C GLN A 190 6.74 -15.07 -14.14
N GLN A 191 6.21 -15.61 -15.25
CA GLN A 191 6.87 -15.59 -16.55
C GLN A 191 5.91 -15.23 -17.71
N GLY A 192 6.45 -14.66 -18.78
CA GLY A 192 5.74 -14.40 -20.03
C GLY A 192 4.47 -13.57 -19.91
N LEU A 193 3.42 -13.96 -20.61
CA LEU A 193 2.12 -13.27 -20.64
C LEU A 193 1.39 -13.32 -19.30
N GLY A 194 1.58 -14.40 -18.51
CA GLY A 194 1.00 -14.51 -17.18
C GLY A 194 1.47 -13.39 -16.24
N ARG A 195 2.74 -13.00 -16.36
CA ARG A 195 3.35 -11.89 -15.64
C ARG A 195 2.71 -10.55 -16.00
N VAL A 196 2.48 -10.31 -17.29
CA VAL A 196 1.80 -9.09 -17.77
C VAL A 196 0.34 -9.06 -17.28
N ALA A 197 -0.38 -10.18 -17.37
CA ALA A 197 -1.76 -10.29 -16.90
C ALA A 197 -1.86 -10.05 -15.38
N LEU A 198 -0.94 -10.60 -14.58
CA LEU A 198 -0.88 -10.38 -13.14
C LEU A 198 -0.63 -8.91 -12.80
N MET A 199 0.21 -8.23 -13.57
CA MET A 199 0.51 -6.81 -13.39
C MET A 199 -0.76 -5.94 -13.47
N TYR A 200 -1.62 -6.18 -14.47
CA TYR A 200 -2.87 -5.42 -14.63
C TYR A 200 -3.96 -5.83 -13.63
N LYS A 201 -3.97 -7.10 -13.20
CA LYS A 201 -4.92 -7.61 -12.20
C LYS A 201 -4.44 -7.43 -10.75
N SER A 202 -3.18 -7.05 -10.54
CA SER A 202 -2.58 -6.95 -9.20
C SER A 202 -3.35 -6.02 -8.27
N TYR A 203 -3.88 -4.91 -8.80
CA TYR A 203 -4.72 -3.98 -8.03
C TYR A 203 -5.98 -4.67 -7.49
N GLY A 204 -6.75 -5.33 -8.35
CA GLY A 204 -7.95 -6.05 -7.94
C GLY A 204 -7.65 -7.17 -6.95
N ILE A 205 -6.59 -7.95 -7.21
CA ILE A 205 -6.16 -9.03 -6.30
C ILE A 205 -5.79 -8.45 -4.93
N ARG A 206 -5.06 -7.35 -4.88
CA ARG A 206 -4.70 -6.67 -3.63
C ARG A 206 -5.92 -6.14 -2.89
N MET A 207 -6.85 -5.52 -3.62
CA MET A 207 -8.12 -5.07 -3.07
C MET A 207 -8.85 -6.21 -2.36
N TYR A 208 -9.08 -7.33 -3.07
CA TYR A 208 -9.73 -8.51 -2.50
C TYR A 208 -8.95 -9.09 -1.31
N THR A 209 -7.63 -9.18 -1.42
CA THR A 209 -6.79 -9.67 -0.33
C THR A 209 -6.91 -8.79 0.92
N THR A 210 -6.86 -7.47 0.77
CA THR A 210 -7.01 -6.53 1.89
C THR A 210 -8.40 -6.64 2.54
N MET A 211 -9.44 -6.75 1.72
CA MET A 211 -10.81 -6.90 2.23
C MET A 211 -10.99 -8.23 2.97
N LEU A 212 -10.50 -9.35 2.42
CA LEU A 212 -10.52 -10.65 3.08
C LEU A 212 -9.68 -10.65 4.37
N GLN A 213 -8.50 -10.01 4.35
CA GLN A 213 -7.65 -9.89 5.52
C GLN A 213 -8.32 -9.11 6.64
N THR A 214 -8.95 -7.96 6.33
CA THR A 214 -9.67 -7.17 7.33
C THR A 214 -10.89 -7.92 7.89
N SER A 215 -11.55 -8.73 7.05
CA SER A 215 -12.64 -9.61 7.49
C SER A 215 -12.14 -10.71 8.43
N LYS A 216 -11.04 -11.36 8.06
CA LYS A 216 -10.39 -12.37 8.89
C LYS A 216 -9.93 -11.79 10.23
N ASP A 217 -9.23 -10.64 10.21
CA ASP A 217 -8.75 -9.97 11.42
C ASP A 217 -9.91 -9.62 12.37
N TYR A 218 -11.05 -9.21 11.82
CA TYR A 218 -12.25 -8.96 12.61
C TYR A 218 -12.80 -10.24 13.26
N LEU A 219 -12.91 -11.33 12.51
CA LEU A 219 -13.37 -12.61 13.03
C LEU A 219 -12.41 -13.17 14.08
N ASP A 220 -11.11 -13.16 13.83
CA ASP A 220 -10.10 -13.61 14.79
C ASP A 220 -10.18 -12.84 16.12
N ASN A 221 -10.37 -11.51 16.06
CA ASN A 221 -10.54 -10.69 17.26
C ASN A 221 -11.92 -10.84 17.91
N MET A 222 -12.95 -11.22 17.14
CA MET A 222 -14.30 -11.46 17.66
C MET A 222 -14.36 -12.75 18.50
N PHE A 223 -13.67 -13.79 18.04
CA PHE A 223 -13.65 -15.11 18.66
C PHE A 223 -12.40 -15.39 19.52
N ALA A 224 -11.60 -14.34 19.82
CA ALA A 224 -10.43 -14.49 20.67
C ALA A 224 -10.83 -15.02 22.07
N PRO A 225 -10.09 -15.97 22.64
CA PRO A 225 -10.35 -16.51 23.98
C PRO A 225 -10.33 -15.40 25.04
N VAL A 226 -11.19 -15.53 26.05
CA VAL A 226 -11.40 -14.51 27.11
C VAL A 226 -10.97 -15.01 28.50
N ASP A 227 -10.70 -16.31 28.63
CA ASP A 227 -10.45 -16.91 29.93
C ASP A 227 -9.08 -16.52 30.52
N GLY A 228 -9.08 -16.09 31.78
CA GLY A 228 -7.86 -15.76 32.53
C GLY A 228 -7.18 -14.44 32.18
N GLU A 229 -7.88 -13.52 31.48
CA GLU A 229 -7.31 -12.23 31.09
C GLU A 229 -7.05 -11.29 32.28
N THR A 230 -5.89 -10.66 32.28
CA THR A 230 -5.63 -9.50 33.14
C THR A 230 -6.39 -8.26 32.64
N PRO A 231 -6.64 -7.25 33.51
CA PRO A 231 -7.30 -5.99 33.11
C PRO A 231 -6.62 -5.29 31.91
N THR A 232 -5.30 -5.35 31.84
CA THR A 232 -4.52 -4.78 30.73
C THR A 232 -4.77 -5.54 29.42
N GLN A 233 -4.69 -6.87 29.45
CA GLN A 233 -4.98 -7.72 28.29
C GLN A 233 -6.41 -7.55 27.77
N LYS A 234 -7.37 -7.41 28.69
CA LYS A 234 -8.76 -7.11 28.32
C LYS A 234 -8.89 -5.78 27.58
N THR A 235 -8.20 -4.74 28.05
CA THR A 235 -8.19 -3.42 27.38
C THR A 235 -7.58 -3.49 25.99
N GLU A 236 -6.42 -4.15 25.86
CA GLU A 236 -5.74 -4.35 24.58
C GLU A 236 -6.60 -5.14 23.59
N ARG A 237 -7.26 -6.21 24.03
CA ARG A 237 -8.17 -7.01 23.20
C ARG A 237 -9.38 -6.20 22.74
N LEU A 238 -9.99 -5.41 23.62
CA LEU A 238 -11.13 -4.56 23.24
C LEU A 238 -10.71 -3.48 22.24
N GLU A 239 -9.52 -2.90 22.39
CA GLU A 239 -8.98 -1.97 21.41
C GLU A 239 -8.68 -2.66 20.07
N ALA A 240 -8.06 -3.83 20.07
CA ALA A 240 -7.80 -4.62 18.87
C ALA A 240 -9.11 -4.96 18.14
N LYS A 241 -10.14 -5.41 18.86
CA LYS A 241 -11.49 -5.67 18.32
C LYS A 241 -12.11 -4.42 17.70
N ARG A 242 -12.01 -3.27 18.37
CA ARG A 242 -12.50 -1.99 17.86
C ARG A 242 -11.78 -1.59 16.57
N VAL A 243 -10.46 -1.68 16.54
CA VAL A 243 -9.63 -1.34 15.37
C VAL A 243 -9.95 -2.28 14.21
N ALA A 244 -10.02 -3.59 14.44
CA ALA A 244 -10.36 -4.58 13.43
C ALA A 244 -11.75 -4.32 12.82
N ARG A 245 -12.77 -4.06 13.66
CA ARG A 245 -14.11 -3.68 13.20
C ARG A 245 -14.09 -2.41 12.35
N ASN A 246 -13.39 -1.38 12.80
CA ASN A 246 -13.33 -0.11 12.09
C ASN A 246 -12.58 -0.23 10.76
N LYS A 247 -11.53 -1.04 10.69
CA LYS A 247 -10.83 -1.38 9.43
C LYS A 247 -11.77 -2.10 8.47
N LEU A 248 -12.48 -3.12 8.95
CA LEU A 248 -13.46 -3.86 8.16
C LEU A 248 -14.50 -2.90 7.56
N ILE A 249 -15.17 -2.11 8.40
CA ILE A 249 -16.19 -1.17 7.95
C ILE A 249 -15.60 -0.13 7.00
N GLY A 250 -14.46 0.50 7.36
CA GLY A 250 -13.85 1.55 6.57
C GLY A 250 -13.43 1.09 5.17
N VAL A 251 -12.75 -0.05 5.07
CA VAL A 251 -12.27 -0.60 3.80
C VAL A 251 -13.44 -1.04 2.92
N HIS A 252 -14.44 -1.74 3.48
CA HIS A 252 -15.59 -2.20 2.71
C HIS A 252 -16.51 -1.05 2.31
N ALA A 253 -16.75 -0.08 3.19
CA ALA A 253 -17.53 1.12 2.86
C ALA A 253 -16.86 1.95 1.76
N SER A 254 -15.54 2.10 1.79
CA SER A 254 -14.79 2.76 0.73
C SER A 254 -14.89 1.99 -0.59
N ALA A 255 -14.73 0.67 -0.57
CA ALA A 255 -14.87 -0.15 -1.75
C ALA A 255 -16.30 -0.07 -2.34
N LEU A 256 -17.32 -0.12 -1.49
CA LEU A 256 -18.72 0.06 -1.89
C LEU A 256 -18.97 1.43 -2.53
N PHE A 257 -18.42 2.48 -1.95
CA PHE A 257 -18.59 3.85 -2.44
C PHE A 257 -17.95 4.08 -3.81
N PHE A 258 -16.74 3.56 -4.03
CA PHE A 258 -15.99 3.80 -5.27
C PHE A 258 -16.21 2.75 -6.36
N ALA A 259 -16.43 1.49 -6.02
CA ALA A 259 -16.58 0.39 -6.95
C ALA A 259 -18.01 -0.17 -7.02
N GLY A 260 -18.91 0.36 -6.18
CA GLY A 260 -20.28 -0.17 -6.05
C GLY A 260 -20.32 -1.54 -5.38
N ALA A 261 -21.50 -2.14 -5.32
CA ALA A 261 -21.69 -3.45 -4.71
C ALA A 261 -20.83 -4.55 -5.35
N GLN A 262 -20.57 -4.47 -6.64
CA GLN A 262 -19.72 -5.42 -7.39
C GLN A 262 -18.25 -5.38 -6.97
N GLY A 263 -17.81 -4.31 -6.31
CA GLY A 263 -16.47 -4.20 -5.73
C GLY A 263 -16.27 -4.98 -4.42
N ILE A 264 -17.35 -5.51 -3.83
CA ILE A 264 -17.28 -6.29 -2.59
C ILE A 264 -16.85 -7.74 -2.91
N PRO A 265 -15.85 -8.31 -2.22
CA PRO A 265 -15.48 -9.70 -2.38
C PRO A 265 -16.68 -10.62 -2.16
N LEU A 266 -16.80 -11.63 -3.00
CA LEU A 266 -17.88 -12.62 -2.95
C LEU A 266 -19.29 -12.06 -3.24
N TYR A 267 -19.42 -10.78 -3.67
CA TYR A 267 -20.74 -10.24 -4.03
C TYR A 267 -21.49 -11.13 -5.03
N GLY A 268 -20.80 -11.58 -6.10
CA GLY A 268 -21.40 -12.50 -7.06
C GLY A 268 -21.80 -13.86 -6.47
N ALA A 269 -21.09 -14.35 -5.46
CA ALA A 269 -21.46 -15.58 -4.74
C ALA A 269 -22.70 -15.33 -3.85
N PHE A 270 -22.77 -14.18 -3.19
CA PHE A 270 -23.97 -13.78 -2.44
C PHE A 270 -25.18 -13.59 -3.33
N GLU A 271 -25.01 -12.98 -4.51
CA GLU A 271 -26.07 -12.79 -5.50
C GLU A 271 -26.61 -14.16 -5.98
N VAL A 272 -25.71 -15.10 -6.31
CA VAL A 272 -26.12 -16.46 -6.71
C VAL A 272 -26.87 -17.18 -5.57
N LEU A 273 -26.35 -17.10 -4.33
CA LEU A 273 -27.03 -17.70 -3.18
C LEU A 273 -28.36 -17.04 -2.89
N ALA A 274 -28.43 -15.70 -2.91
CA ALA A 274 -29.67 -14.97 -2.69
C ALA A 274 -30.72 -15.33 -3.77
N ASN A 275 -30.30 -15.42 -5.02
CA ASN A 275 -31.20 -15.83 -6.12
C ASN A 275 -31.64 -17.29 -5.96
N LEU A 276 -30.80 -18.21 -5.49
CA LEU A 276 -31.20 -19.58 -5.21
C LEU A 276 -32.25 -19.64 -4.09
N PHE A 277 -32.05 -18.90 -3.00
CA PHE A 277 -33.02 -18.85 -1.89
C PHE A 277 -34.35 -18.16 -2.29
N LEU A 278 -34.28 -17.09 -3.11
CA LEU A 278 -35.47 -16.38 -3.55
C LEU A 278 -36.27 -17.16 -4.63
N LEU A 279 -35.60 -18.02 -5.40
CA LEU A 279 -36.26 -18.86 -6.40
C LEU A 279 -36.89 -20.11 -5.77
N ASP A 280 -36.38 -20.59 -4.61
CA ASP A 280 -36.95 -21.73 -3.88
C ASP A 280 -38.28 -21.37 -3.21
N ASP A 281 -38.48 -20.08 -2.85
CA ASP A 281 -39.75 -19.60 -2.26
C ASP A 281 -40.87 -19.40 -3.29
N GLU A 282 -40.58 -19.36 -4.60
CA GLU A 282 -41.61 -19.19 -5.65
C GLU A 282 -42.14 -20.54 -6.18
N GLU A 283 -41.48 -21.68 -5.88
CA GLU A 283 -41.95 -23.01 -6.32
C GLU A 283 -42.90 -23.71 -5.32
N GLU A 284 -43.09 -23.17 -4.11
CA GLU A 284 -44.03 -23.77 -3.13
C GLU A 284 -45.51 -23.25 -3.22
N ASP A 285 -45.80 -22.31 -4.14
CA ASP A 285 -47.14 -21.73 -4.32
C ASP A 285 -47.91 -22.20 -5.58
N PHE A 286 -47.65 -23.45 -6.07
CA PHE A 286 -48.47 -24.05 -7.12
C PHE A 286 -49.02 -25.41 -6.75
#